data_fa5eb978070bafce5d493e225a22f311
#
_entry.id   fa5eb978070bafce5d493e225a22f311
#
_cell.length_a   1.000
_cell.length_b   1.000
_cell.length_c   1.000
_cell.angle_alpha   90.00
_cell.angle_beta   90.00
_cell.angle_gamma   90.00
#
_symmetry.space_group_name_H-M   'P 1'
#
loop_
_entity.id
_entity.type
_entity.pdbx_description
1 polymer ?
#
loop_
_entity_poly.entity_id
_entity_poly.type
_entity_poly.pdbx_seq_one_letter_code
_entity_poly.pdbx_strand_id
1 'polypeptide(L)'
;MSDHRQSLESDHHDRAVAALREQYAAIPAGAPVRLAKATSNLFRFRAEQSGGLDVARFDRVLSVDTATRTAQVQGMTTYENLVDATLPHGLMPLVVPQLKTITLGGAVAGLGIESSSYRNGLPHESVRELEVMTGDGEVVVVGPEDDLFRGFPNSYGTLGYTLRLKIDLEPVKPYVRLRHVPFADAAECARVISEVCAEGSYRGEPVDFVDGTVFSGREQYLTLANWADSAPFTSDYTGNAIYYRSIQRRSVDYLTVRDYLWRWDTDWFWCSRAFGVQHPVVRRLVPKRYLRSDVYRKVVAWDRRHRLSARLSKAVQEPVIQDVEIPVDRLAEFLEFFHREIGISPVWLCPVRLKDRAGWPLYPMDPDVLYVNVGFWSTVSLRPDEELGSRNRLIEDKVTELGGHKSLYSDSYYDEEEFWDNYNGPTYRDLKKRYDQAGRLPDLYAKCVLRR
;
A
#
# COMPACT_ATOMS: atom_id res chain seq x y z
N MET A 1 -6.96 -34.32 10.24
CA MET A 1 -5.74 -33.50 10.53
C MET A 1 -6.03 -32.01 10.36
N SER A 2 -6.86 -31.56 9.42
CA SER A 2 -7.21 -30.14 9.24
C SER A 2 -7.94 -29.55 10.46
N ASP A 3 -8.98 -30.23 10.98
CA ASP A 3 -9.80 -29.73 12.09
C ASP A 3 -9.01 -29.53 13.40
N HIS A 4 -8.09 -30.44 13.71
CA HIS A 4 -7.24 -30.31 14.91
C HIS A 4 -6.28 -29.11 14.80
N ARG A 5 -5.69 -28.87 13.61
CA ARG A 5 -4.83 -27.72 13.39
C ARG A 5 -5.61 -26.41 13.48
N GLN A 6 -6.81 -26.36 12.91
CA GLN A 6 -7.68 -25.19 12.97
C GLN A 6 -8.11 -24.87 14.40
N SER A 7 -8.41 -25.88 15.22
CA SER A 7 -8.69 -25.73 16.65
C SER A 7 -7.49 -25.13 17.40
N LEU A 8 -6.27 -25.60 17.15
CA LEU A 8 -5.05 -25.08 17.79
C LEU A 8 -4.75 -23.62 17.42
N GLU A 9 -5.00 -23.24 16.16
CA GLU A 9 -4.82 -21.85 15.73
C GLU A 9 -5.89 -20.92 16.30
N SER A 10 -7.15 -21.38 16.45
CA SER A 10 -8.21 -20.66 17.16
C SER A 10 -7.84 -20.44 18.63
N ASP A 11 -7.44 -21.47 19.35
CA ASP A 11 -6.98 -21.37 20.74
C ASP A 11 -5.78 -20.43 20.92
N HIS A 12 -4.89 -20.39 19.92
CA HIS A 12 -3.77 -19.45 19.92
C HIS A 12 -4.26 -18.01 19.80
N HIS A 13 -5.21 -17.77 18.88
CA HIS A 13 -5.79 -16.43 18.66
C HIS A 13 -6.50 -15.94 19.92
N ASP A 14 -7.36 -16.76 20.53
CA ASP A 14 -8.13 -16.41 21.71
C ASP A 14 -7.22 -16.05 22.91
N ARG A 15 -6.14 -16.81 23.10
CA ARG A 15 -5.12 -16.50 24.11
C ARG A 15 -4.37 -15.20 23.83
N ALA A 16 -4.09 -14.90 22.55
CA ALA A 16 -3.46 -13.64 22.16
C ALA A 16 -4.39 -12.43 22.44
N VAL A 17 -5.70 -12.58 22.15
CA VAL A 17 -6.72 -11.56 22.43
C VAL A 17 -6.85 -11.34 23.94
N ALA A 18 -6.92 -12.41 24.76
CA ALA A 18 -6.98 -12.30 26.22
C ALA A 18 -5.76 -11.54 26.79
N ALA A 19 -4.55 -11.92 26.36
CA ALA A 19 -3.32 -11.25 26.78
C ALA A 19 -3.28 -9.76 26.33
N LEU A 20 -3.83 -9.42 25.16
CA LEU A 20 -3.90 -8.04 24.69
C LEU A 20 -4.89 -7.21 25.53
N ARG A 21 -6.04 -7.78 25.92
CA ARG A 21 -7.00 -7.16 26.82
C ARG A 21 -6.40 -6.89 28.22
N GLU A 22 -5.62 -7.82 28.75
CA GLU A 22 -4.88 -7.63 29.99
C GLU A 22 -3.87 -6.47 29.90
N GLN A 23 -3.11 -6.41 28.81
CA GLN A 23 -2.21 -5.29 28.54
C GLN A 23 -2.96 -3.96 28.46
N TYR A 24 -4.11 -3.94 27.73
CA TYR A 24 -4.94 -2.74 27.63
C TYR A 24 -5.44 -2.28 29.00
N ALA A 25 -5.94 -3.21 29.84
CA ALA A 25 -6.42 -2.92 31.20
C ALA A 25 -5.32 -2.39 32.13
N ALA A 26 -4.07 -2.76 31.89
CA ALA A 26 -2.91 -2.27 32.66
C ALA A 26 -2.49 -0.85 32.27
N ILE A 27 -2.97 -0.28 31.15
CA ILE A 27 -2.67 1.10 30.76
C ILE A 27 -3.53 2.04 31.61
N PRO A 28 -2.96 3.04 32.30
CA PRO A 28 -3.71 3.96 33.12
C PRO A 28 -4.90 4.61 32.41
N ALA A 29 -5.99 4.84 33.11
CA ALA A 29 -7.16 5.52 32.57
C ALA A 29 -6.77 6.90 32.02
N GLY A 30 -7.28 7.23 30.81
CA GLY A 30 -6.96 8.47 30.09
C GLY A 30 -5.57 8.51 29.43
N ALA A 31 -4.71 7.51 29.64
CA ALA A 31 -3.45 7.44 28.91
C ALA A 31 -3.66 6.98 27.46
N PRO A 32 -2.88 7.51 26.50
CA PRO A 32 -3.01 7.13 25.09
C PRO A 32 -2.65 5.65 24.87
N VAL A 33 -3.42 4.99 24.02
CA VAL A 33 -3.19 3.60 23.60
C VAL A 33 -2.50 3.56 22.23
N ARG A 34 -1.49 2.73 22.12
CA ARG A 34 -0.68 2.59 20.90
C ARG A 34 -0.22 1.15 20.71
N LEU A 35 0.20 0.80 19.50
CA LEU A 35 0.81 -0.50 19.22
C LEU A 35 2.33 -0.44 19.37
N ALA A 36 2.89 -1.40 20.09
CA ALA A 36 4.31 -1.75 20.01
C ALA A 36 4.53 -2.59 18.73
N LYS A 37 4.75 -1.91 17.62
CA LYS A 37 4.82 -2.53 16.29
C LYS A 37 6.25 -2.54 15.76
N ALA A 38 6.78 -3.72 15.45
CA ALA A 38 8.14 -3.89 14.92
C ALA A 38 8.31 -3.41 13.47
N THR A 39 7.24 -3.45 12.66
CA THR A 39 7.25 -3.06 11.25
C THR A 39 6.36 -1.86 10.98
N SER A 40 6.81 -0.98 10.09
CA SER A 40 5.98 0.09 9.54
C SER A 40 6.40 0.37 8.11
N ASN A 41 5.45 0.43 7.20
CA ASN A 41 5.66 0.85 5.81
C ASN A 41 5.22 2.31 5.56
N LEU A 42 4.99 3.07 6.64
CA LEU A 42 4.67 4.49 6.57
C LEU A 42 5.92 5.33 6.32
N PHE A 43 5.79 6.36 5.50
CA PHE A 43 6.85 7.31 5.20
C PHE A 43 6.72 8.63 5.97
N ARG A 44 5.58 8.87 6.61
CA ARG A 44 5.40 10.02 7.48
C ARG A 44 6.23 9.91 8.76
N PHE A 45 6.53 11.06 9.35
CA PHE A 45 7.18 11.14 10.65
C PHE A 45 6.36 10.42 11.72
N ARG A 46 7.05 9.74 12.61
CA ARG A 46 6.47 9.12 13.79
C ARG A 46 7.35 9.48 14.99
N ALA A 47 6.76 10.08 16.01
CA ALA A 47 7.47 10.29 17.26
C ALA A 47 7.92 8.94 17.84
N GLU A 48 9.19 8.83 18.22
CA GLU A 48 9.69 7.67 18.97
C GLU A 48 8.99 7.64 20.34
N GLN A 49 8.34 6.54 20.63
CA GLN A 49 7.63 6.39 21.90
C GLN A 49 7.87 4.99 22.44
N SER A 50 8.19 4.94 23.72
CA SER A 50 8.33 3.69 24.48
C SER A 50 6.95 3.20 24.95
N GLY A 51 6.77 1.88 24.94
CA GLY A 51 5.53 1.24 25.39
C GLY A 51 4.50 1.04 24.26
N GLY A 52 3.41 0.40 24.61
CA GLY A 52 2.29 0.09 23.70
C GLY A 52 1.87 -1.37 23.83
N LEU A 53 0.74 -1.69 23.21
CA LEU A 53 0.20 -3.04 23.12
C LEU A 53 1.09 -3.92 22.26
N ASP A 54 1.57 -5.04 22.79
CA ASP A 54 2.33 -6.03 22.04
C ASP A 54 1.41 -6.86 21.13
N VAL A 55 1.53 -6.64 19.83
CA VAL A 55 0.74 -7.32 18.81
C VAL A 55 1.57 -8.35 18.03
N ALA A 56 2.77 -8.69 18.47
CA ALA A 56 3.66 -9.62 17.78
C ALA A 56 3.05 -11.01 17.55
N ARG A 57 2.10 -11.41 18.42
CA ARG A 57 1.41 -12.71 18.34
C ARG A 57 0.27 -12.77 17.31
N PHE A 58 -0.06 -11.66 16.65
CA PHE A 58 -1.13 -11.59 15.66
C PHE A 58 -0.61 -11.68 14.22
N ASP A 59 0.36 -12.56 13.96
CA ASP A 59 1.12 -12.64 12.70
C ASP A 59 0.87 -13.91 11.88
N ARG A 60 -0.23 -14.67 12.17
CA ARG A 60 -0.51 -15.98 11.57
C ARG A 60 -1.64 -15.96 10.55
N VAL A 61 -1.53 -16.86 9.57
CA VAL A 61 -2.66 -17.34 8.76
C VAL A 61 -3.29 -18.50 9.52
N LEU A 62 -4.50 -18.29 10.04
CA LEU A 62 -5.19 -19.24 10.90
C LEU A 62 -5.81 -20.39 10.10
N SER A 63 -6.36 -20.07 8.92
CA SER A 63 -6.92 -21.08 8.00
C SER A 63 -6.96 -20.58 6.56
N VAL A 64 -6.89 -21.52 5.61
CA VAL A 64 -7.19 -21.31 4.19
C VAL A 64 -8.24 -22.32 3.80
N ASP A 65 -9.41 -21.83 3.37
CA ASP A 65 -10.52 -22.64 2.88
C ASP A 65 -10.53 -22.57 1.34
N THR A 66 -10.16 -23.68 0.71
CA THR A 66 -10.12 -23.79 -0.75
C THR A 66 -11.51 -23.92 -1.37
N ALA A 67 -12.51 -24.41 -0.64
CA ALA A 67 -13.87 -24.57 -1.15
C ALA A 67 -14.57 -23.21 -1.27
N THR A 68 -14.45 -22.37 -0.26
CA THR A 68 -15.02 -21.01 -0.25
C THR A 68 -14.05 -19.95 -0.78
N ARG A 69 -12.79 -20.32 -1.05
CA ARG A 69 -11.69 -19.42 -1.45
C ARG A 69 -11.56 -18.24 -0.48
N THR A 70 -11.47 -18.56 0.80
CA THR A 70 -11.28 -17.54 1.85
C THR A 70 -10.11 -17.92 2.77
N ALA A 71 -9.57 -16.94 3.47
CA ALA A 71 -8.61 -17.16 4.55
C ALA A 71 -9.01 -16.39 5.81
N GLN A 72 -8.73 -16.97 6.97
CA GLN A 72 -8.73 -16.27 8.25
C GLN A 72 -7.29 -15.90 8.60
N VAL A 73 -7.03 -14.62 8.81
CA VAL A 73 -5.69 -14.06 8.88
C VAL A 73 -5.60 -13.05 10.02
N GLN A 74 -4.58 -13.13 10.84
CA GLN A 74 -4.34 -12.15 11.89
C GLN A 74 -3.77 -10.84 11.32
N GLY A 75 -4.08 -9.71 11.96
CA GLY A 75 -3.85 -8.37 11.43
C GLY A 75 -2.39 -7.98 11.19
N MET A 76 -1.44 -8.63 11.89
CA MET A 76 0.01 -8.39 11.73
C MET A 76 0.69 -9.35 10.76
N THR A 77 -0.06 -10.28 10.16
CA THR A 77 0.46 -11.15 9.11
C THR A 77 0.95 -10.31 7.94
N THR A 78 2.21 -10.49 7.56
CA THR A 78 2.76 -9.82 6.37
C THR A 78 2.22 -10.45 5.10
N TYR A 79 2.15 -9.67 4.01
CA TYR A 79 1.74 -10.22 2.72
C TYR A 79 2.69 -11.32 2.22
N GLU A 80 4.00 -11.27 2.57
CA GLU A 80 4.92 -12.37 2.27
C GLU A 80 4.44 -13.68 2.93
N ASN A 81 4.12 -13.66 4.23
CA ASN A 81 3.64 -14.83 4.96
C ASN A 81 2.26 -15.29 4.45
N LEU A 82 1.37 -14.35 4.12
CA LEU A 82 0.05 -14.65 3.59
C LEU A 82 0.12 -15.32 2.21
N VAL A 83 0.93 -14.79 1.31
CA VAL A 83 1.18 -15.37 -0.02
C VAL A 83 1.82 -16.75 0.11
N ASP A 84 2.81 -16.92 1.00
CA ASP A 84 3.45 -18.21 1.25
C ASP A 84 2.50 -19.27 1.80
N ALA A 85 1.49 -18.85 2.56
CA ALA A 85 0.45 -19.75 3.08
C ALA A 85 -0.64 -20.09 2.05
N THR A 86 -0.94 -19.21 1.10
CA THR A 86 -2.06 -19.39 0.16
C THR A 86 -1.64 -20.00 -1.19
N LEU A 87 -0.45 -19.67 -1.72
CA LEU A 87 0.03 -20.21 -3.00
C LEU A 87 0.10 -21.74 -3.08
N PRO A 88 0.49 -22.49 -2.01
CA PRO A 88 0.44 -23.97 -2.03
C PRO A 88 -0.96 -24.55 -2.26
N HIS A 89 -1.99 -23.75 -2.01
CA HIS A 89 -3.40 -24.08 -2.25
C HIS A 89 -3.91 -23.64 -3.64
N GLY A 90 -3.03 -23.10 -4.48
CA GLY A 90 -3.41 -22.54 -5.79
C GLY A 90 -4.22 -21.23 -5.67
N LEU A 91 -4.06 -20.51 -4.57
CA LEU A 91 -4.83 -19.29 -4.25
C LEU A 91 -3.88 -18.14 -3.87
N MET A 92 -4.35 -16.89 -4.03
CA MET A 92 -3.69 -15.69 -3.53
C MET A 92 -4.72 -14.65 -3.03
N PRO A 93 -4.33 -13.67 -2.20
CA PRO A 93 -5.18 -12.51 -1.90
C PRO A 93 -5.53 -11.73 -3.18
N LEU A 94 -6.71 -11.11 -3.24
CA LEU A 94 -7.18 -10.37 -4.43
C LEU A 94 -6.27 -9.19 -4.79
N VAL A 95 -5.69 -8.54 -3.79
CA VAL A 95 -4.74 -7.43 -3.94
C VAL A 95 -3.54 -7.71 -3.05
N VAL A 96 -2.35 -7.79 -3.64
CA VAL A 96 -1.08 -8.06 -2.93
C VAL A 96 -0.15 -6.85 -3.10
N PRO A 97 -0.12 -5.89 -2.14
CA PRO A 97 0.79 -4.75 -2.21
C PRO A 97 2.25 -5.19 -2.36
N GLN A 98 3.01 -4.46 -3.17
CA GLN A 98 4.32 -4.86 -3.70
C GLN A 98 5.42 -5.08 -2.67
N LEU A 99 5.26 -4.57 -1.44
CA LEU A 99 6.29 -4.66 -0.41
C LEU A 99 5.97 -5.77 0.58
N LYS A 100 6.86 -6.74 0.66
CA LYS A 100 6.70 -7.99 1.42
C LYS A 100 6.29 -7.83 2.87
N THR A 101 6.75 -6.77 3.53
CA THR A 101 6.53 -6.53 4.97
C THR A 101 5.30 -5.68 5.28
N ILE A 102 4.50 -5.30 4.29
CA ILE A 102 3.18 -4.72 4.54
C ILE A 102 2.32 -5.79 5.22
N THR A 103 1.64 -5.42 6.31
CA THR A 103 0.74 -6.33 7.01
C THR A 103 -0.69 -6.18 6.49
N LEU A 104 -1.45 -7.28 6.50
CA LEU A 104 -2.83 -7.27 6.02
C LEU A 104 -3.68 -6.23 6.77
N GLY A 105 -3.65 -6.22 8.11
CA GLY A 105 -4.38 -5.22 8.90
C GLY A 105 -3.88 -3.78 8.66
N GLY A 106 -2.60 -3.61 8.31
CA GLY A 106 -2.06 -2.31 7.94
C GLY A 106 -2.54 -1.83 6.56
N ALA A 107 -2.71 -2.73 5.59
CA ALA A 107 -3.24 -2.39 4.27
C ALA A 107 -4.76 -2.13 4.31
N VAL A 108 -5.49 -2.81 5.20
CA VAL A 108 -6.94 -2.61 5.38
C VAL A 108 -7.24 -1.32 6.16
N ALA A 109 -6.52 -1.05 7.25
CA ALA A 109 -6.70 0.18 8.03
C ALA A 109 -6.07 1.43 7.35
N GLY A 110 -5.10 1.23 6.48
CA GLY A 110 -4.56 2.23 5.57
C GLY A 110 -5.17 2.05 4.19
N LEU A 111 -4.31 2.02 3.20
CA LEU A 111 -4.67 1.69 1.82
C LEU A 111 -3.56 0.82 1.23
N GLY A 112 -3.86 0.16 0.13
CA GLY A 112 -2.90 -0.58 -0.68
C GLY A 112 -3.44 -0.73 -2.08
N ILE A 113 -2.57 -0.69 -3.07
CA ILE A 113 -2.93 -0.73 -4.48
C ILE A 113 -1.98 -1.68 -5.19
N GLU A 114 -2.46 -2.44 -6.16
CA GLU A 114 -1.67 -3.30 -7.03
C GLU A 114 -2.30 -3.39 -8.42
N SER A 115 -1.56 -3.92 -9.35
CA SER A 115 -1.95 -4.09 -10.76
C SER A 115 -3.27 -4.84 -10.99
N SER A 116 -3.79 -5.55 -9.97
CA SER A 116 -5.13 -6.16 -9.96
C SER A 116 -6.24 -5.19 -9.49
N SER A 117 -5.91 -4.00 -8.99
CA SER A 117 -6.88 -3.10 -8.32
C SER A 117 -7.93 -2.51 -9.26
N TYR A 118 -7.69 -2.46 -10.57
CA TYR A 118 -8.70 -2.02 -11.52
C TYR A 118 -9.91 -2.98 -11.59
N ARG A 119 -9.73 -4.28 -11.23
CA ARG A 119 -10.77 -5.31 -11.21
C ARG A 119 -11.12 -5.80 -9.81
N ASN A 120 -10.19 -5.73 -8.86
CA ASN A 120 -10.34 -6.26 -7.50
C ASN A 120 -10.55 -5.16 -6.44
N GLY A 121 -10.43 -3.88 -6.81
CA GLY A 121 -10.53 -2.77 -5.86
C GLY A 121 -9.32 -2.68 -4.94
N LEU A 122 -9.57 -2.25 -3.72
CA LEU A 122 -8.56 -2.05 -2.67
C LEU A 122 -8.54 -3.26 -1.70
N PRO A 123 -7.49 -3.48 -0.90
CA PRO A 123 -7.39 -4.63 0.01
C PRO A 123 -8.59 -4.83 0.93
N HIS A 124 -9.18 -3.75 1.45
CA HIS A 124 -10.33 -3.80 2.32
C HIS A 124 -11.61 -4.30 1.62
N GLU A 125 -11.70 -4.19 0.30
CA GLU A 125 -12.84 -4.69 -0.48
C GLU A 125 -12.83 -6.22 -0.64
N SER A 126 -11.75 -6.89 -0.23
CA SER A 126 -11.68 -8.35 -0.11
C SER A 126 -12.10 -8.87 1.27
N VAL A 127 -12.35 -7.97 2.23
CA VAL A 127 -12.65 -8.35 3.62
C VAL A 127 -14.13 -8.67 3.76
N ARG A 128 -14.43 -9.82 4.35
CA ARG A 128 -15.79 -10.25 4.70
C ARG A 128 -16.14 -10.02 6.16
N GLU A 129 -15.13 -10.08 7.03
CA GLU A 129 -15.26 -9.93 8.47
C GLU A 129 -14.00 -9.31 9.05
N LEU A 130 -14.15 -8.42 9.99
CA LEU A 130 -13.06 -7.70 10.64
C LEU A 130 -13.24 -7.77 12.16
N GLU A 131 -12.25 -8.31 12.88
CA GLU A 131 -12.17 -8.28 14.33
C GLU A 131 -11.25 -7.15 14.76
N VAL A 132 -11.80 -6.21 15.55
CA VAL A 132 -11.14 -4.96 15.92
C VAL A 132 -11.11 -4.81 17.44
N MET A 133 -9.96 -4.46 18.00
CA MET A 133 -9.89 -3.86 19.34
C MET A 133 -10.10 -2.35 19.19
N THR A 134 -11.18 -1.83 19.77
CA THR A 134 -11.57 -0.42 19.73
C THR A 134 -10.72 0.44 20.66
N GLY A 135 -10.89 1.75 20.61
CA GLY A 135 -10.23 2.69 21.53
C GLY A 135 -10.64 2.51 22.99
N ASP A 136 -11.82 1.96 23.24
CA ASP A 136 -12.34 1.67 24.59
C ASP A 136 -11.87 0.29 25.11
N GLY A 137 -11.07 -0.45 24.31
CA GLY A 137 -10.52 -1.76 24.68
C GLY A 137 -11.47 -2.94 24.45
N GLU A 138 -12.65 -2.67 23.88
CA GLU A 138 -13.57 -3.72 23.48
C GLU A 138 -13.10 -4.41 22.19
N VAL A 139 -13.32 -5.70 22.10
CA VAL A 139 -13.07 -6.48 20.88
C VAL A 139 -14.41 -6.77 20.22
N VAL A 140 -14.58 -6.22 19.04
CA VAL A 140 -15.82 -6.35 18.24
C VAL A 140 -15.53 -7.04 16.93
N VAL A 141 -16.48 -7.82 16.45
CA VAL A 141 -16.46 -8.43 15.11
C VAL A 141 -17.50 -7.70 14.27
N VAL A 142 -17.08 -7.17 13.15
CA VAL A 142 -17.91 -6.35 12.26
C VAL A 142 -17.84 -6.84 10.82
N GLY A 143 -18.91 -6.65 10.08
CA GLY A 143 -19.08 -7.01 8.68
C GLY A 143 -19.55 -5.83 7.82
N PRO A 144 -19.83 -6.05 6.52
CA PRO A 144 -20.13 -5.01 5.54
C PRO A 144 -21.28 -4.05 5.89
N GLU A 145 -22.23 -4.50 6.73
CA GLU A 145 -23.39 -3.69 7.15
C GLU A 145 -23.09 -2.80 8.37
N ASP A 146 -21.94 -2.99 9.03
CA ASP A 146 -21.58 -2.25 10.23
C ASP A 146 -20.84 -0.95 9.87
N ASP A 147 -21.13 0.12 10.61
CA ASP A 147 -20.53 1.42 10.37
C ASP A 147 -19.02 1.46 10.63
N LEU A 148 -18.54 0.73 11.65
CA LEU A 148 -17.11 0.61 11.90
C LEU A 148 -16.39 -0.13 10.74
N PHE A 149 -17.02 -1.16 10.17
CA PHE A 149 -16.45 -1.84 9.00
C PHE A 149 -16.30 -0.88 7.83
N ARG A 150 -17.33 -0.10 7.55
CA ARG A 150 -17.36 0.88 6.45
C ARG A 150 -16.38 2.04 6.67
N GLY A 151 -16.23 2.52 7.90
CA GLY A 151 -15.33 3.62 8.24
C GLY A 151 -13.92 3.21 8.62
N PHE A 152 -13.62 1.91 8.68
CA PHE A 152 -12.30 1.43 9.11
C PHE A 152 -11.16 1.67 8.10
N PRO A 153 -11.36 1.49 6.77
CA PRO A 153 -10.36 1.83 5.77
C PRO A 153 -9.96 3.30 5.84
N ASN A 154 -8.67 3.59 5.61
CA ASN A 154 -8.05 4.90 5.72
C ASN A 154 -8.06 5.53 7.14
N SER A 155 -8.46 4.78 8.17
CA SER A 155 -8.41 5.25 9.57
C SER A 155 -7.02 5.22 10.19
N TYR A 156 -6.10 4.47 9.62
CA TYR A 156 -4.71 4.30 10.10
C TYR A 156 -4.61 3.94 11.60
N GLY A 157 -5.59 3.18 12.11
CA GLY A 157 -5.62 2.72 13.49
C GLY A 157 -6.04 3.81 14.50
N THR A 158 -6.78 4.82 14.06
CA THR A 158 -7.37 5.85 14.94
C THR A 158 -8.78 5.50 15.40
N LEU A 159 -9.38 4.46 14.80
CA LEU A 159 -10.69 3.89 15.21
C LEU A 159 -10.56 2.51 15.87
N GLY A 160 -9.36 1.95 15.91
CA GLY A 160 -9.10 0.63 16.50
C GLY A 160 -7.95 -0.10 15.82
N TYR A 161 -7.67 -1.30 16.30
CA TYR A 161 -6.59 -2.15 15.81
C TYR A 161 -7.12 -3.49 15.34
N THR A 162 -6.80 -3.85 14.09
CA THR A 162 -7.18 -5.13 13.49
C THR A 162 -6.49 -6.29 14.20
N LEU A 163 -7.27 -7.25 14.69
CA LEU A 163 -6.80 -8.49 15.30
C LEU A 163 -6.86 -9.65 14.33
N ARG A 164 -8.00 -9.83 13.64
CA ARG A 164 -8.24 -10.89 12.67
C ARG A 164 -9.13 -10.40 11.53
N LEU A 165 -8.94 -10.96 10.36
CA LEU A 165 -9.75 -10.70 9.17
C LEU A 165 -10.13 -12.03 8.50
N LYS A 166 -11.32 -12.08 7.92
CA LYS A 166 -11.69 -13.07 6.91
C LYS A 166 -11.67 -12.39 5.55
N ILE A 167 -10.86 -12.90 4.63
CA ILE A 167 -10.66 -12.29 3.31
C ILE A 167 -10.97 -13.27 2.18
N ASP A 168 -11.34 -12.72 1.03
CA ASP A 168 -11.45 -13.44 -0.23
C ASP A 168 -10.08 -13.72 -0.84
N LEU A 169 -9.99 -14.85 -1.54
CA LEU A 169 -8.83 -15.27 -2.32
C LEU A 169 -9.24 -15.53 -3.77
N GLU A 170 -8.31 -15.41 -4.71
CA GLU A 170 -8.51 -15.78 -6.10
C GLU A 170 -7.57 -16.91 -6.54
N PRO A 171 -7.99 -17.74 -7.53
CA PRO A 171 -7.14 -18.77 -8.10
C PRO A 171 -5.95 -18.18 -8.85
N VAL A 172 -4.82 -18.88 -8.80
CA VAL A 172 -3.61 -18.50 -9.53
C VAL A 172 -3.25 -19.52 -10.59
N LYS A 173 -2.53 -19.06 -11.64
CA LYS A 173 -1.77 -19.92 -12.56
C LYS A 173 -0.29 -19.88 -12.20
N PRO A 174 0.52 -20.85 -12.66
CA PRO A 174 1.94 -20.94 -12.30
C PRO A 174 2.76 -19.73 -12.72
N TYR A 175 2.37 -19.08 -13.83
CA TYR A 175 3.12 -18.00 -14.45
C TYR A 175 2.24 -16.80 -14.76
N VAL A 176 2.91 -15.65 -14.88
CA VAL A 176 2.35 -14.41 -15.40
C VAL A 176 3.18 -13.97 -16.61
N ARG A 177 2.51 -13.74 -17.73
CA ARG A 177 3.10 -13.16 -18.95
C ARG A 177 2.91 -11.65 -18.90
N LEU A 178 3.99 -10.88 -19.08
CA LEU A 178 3.99 -9.43 -19.10
C LEU A 178 4.25 -8.94 -20.52
N ARG A 179 3.51 -7.90 -20.92
CA ARG A 179 3.71 -7.16 -22.18
C ARG A 179 3.97 -5.71 -21.83
N HIS A 180 5.14 -5.21 -22.18
CA HIS A 180 5.51 -3.81 -21.95
C HIS A 180 5.23 -3.01 -23.23
N VAL A 181 4.19 -2.16 -23.18
CA VAL A 181 3.70 -1.38 -24.31
C VAL A 181 4.15 0.07 -24.15
N PRO A 182 4.98 0.60 -25.07
CA PRO A 182 5.48 1.98 -24.99
C PRO A 182 4.45 3.00 -25.47
N PHE A 183 4.46 4.19 -24.85
CA PHE A 183 3.70 5.37 -25.24
C PHE A 183 4.60 6.61 -25.18
N ALA A 184 4.46 7.49 -26.18
CA ALA A 184 5.15 8.78 -26.22
C ALA A 184 4.27 9.95 -25.71
N ASP A 185 2.99 9.68 -25.50
CA ASP A 185 1.98 10.66 -25.12
C ASP A 185 1.15 10.17 -23.92
N ALA A 186 0.98 11.03 -22.91
CA ALA A 186 0.28 10.69 -21.68
C ALA A 186 -1.24 10.56 -21.90
N ALA A 187 -1.84 11.30 -22.81
CA ALA A 187 -3.26 11.21 -23.10
C ALA A 187 -3.58 9.90 -23.85
N GLU A 188 -2.71 9.47 -24.76
CA GLU A 188 -2.83 8.15 -25.40
C GLU A 188 -2.69 7.03 -24.36
N CYS A 189 -1.72 7.13 -23.46
CA CYS A 189 -1.53 6.18 -22.36
C CYS A 189 -2.79 6.08 -21.48
N ALA A 190 -3.35 7.21 -21.05
CA ALA A 190 -4.57 7.28 -20.24
C ALA A 190 -5.79 6.67 -20.97
N ARG A 191 -5.95 6.95 -22.26
CA ARG A 191 -7.02 6.36 -23.08
C ARG A 191 -6.90 4.83 -23.13
N VAL A 192 -5.70 4.31 -23.36
CA VAL A 192 -5.47 2.85 -23.40
C VAL A 192 -5.70 2.22 -22.02
N ILE A 193 -5.31 2.87 -20.91
CA ILE A 193 -5.65 2.41 -19.55
C ILE A 193 -7.16 2.26 -19.42
N SER A 194 -7.92 3.30 -19.81
CA SER A 194 -9.39 3.28 -19.71
C SER A 194 -10.00 2.13 -20.52
N GLU A 195 -9.57 1.95 -21.77
CA GLU A 195 -10.05 0.88 -22.65
C GLU A 195 -9.74 -0.50 -22.08
N VAL A 196 -8.49 -0.74 -21.69
CA VAL A 196 -8.05 -2.03 -21.13
C VAL A 196 -8.79 -2.36 -19.84
N CYS A 197 -8.96 -1.38 -18.95
CA CYS A 197 -9.68 -1.59 -17.69
C CYS A 197 -11.20 -1.79 -17.87
N ALA A 198 -11.78 -1.28 -18.98
CA ALA A 198 -13.17 -1.51 -19.30
C ALA A 198 -13.40 -2.88 -19.97
N GLU A 199 -12.50 -3.28 -20.87
CA GLU A 199 -12.65 -4.49 -21.70
C GLU A 199 -12.03 -5.75 -21.07
N GLY A 200 -11.07 -5.60 -20.12
CA GLY A 200 -10.25 -6.72 -19.62
C GLY A 200 -9.35 -7.34 -20.70
N SER A 201 -9.10 -6.60 -21.79
CA SER A 201 -8.31 -7.08 -22.91
C SER A 201 -7.55 -5.96 -23.63
N TYR A 202 -6.50 -6.31 -24.36
CA TYR A 202 -5.76 -5.40 -25.22
C TYR A 202 -5.38 -6.09 -26.54
N ARG A 203 -5.84 -5.57 -27.66
CA ARG A 203 -5.61 -6.14 -29.02
C ARG A 203 -6.03 -7.62 -29.10
N GLY A 204 -7.15 -7.97 -28.48
CA GLY A 204 -7.71 -9.33 -28.47
C GLY A 204 -7.05 -10.31 -27.50
N GLU A 205 -6.07 -9.88 -26.72
CA GLU A 205 -5.45 -10.70 -25.68
C GLU A 205 -5.95 -10.30 -24.28
N PRO A 206 -6.24 -11.25 -23.35
CA PRO A 206 -6.74 -10.95 -22.02
C PRO A 206 -5.70 -10.17 -21.20
N VAL A 207 -6.19 -9.38 -20.24
CA VAL A 207 -5.37 -8.63 -19.30
C VAL A 207 -5.95 -8.84 -17.90
N ASP A 208 -5.17 -9.45 -17.02
CA ASP A 208 -5.52 -9.68 -15.62
C ASP A 208 -4.91 -8.62 -14.70
N PHE A 209 -3.82 -7.98 -15.12
CA PHE A 209 -3.04 -7.03 -14.33
C PHE A 209 -2.60 -5.85 -15.20
N VAL A 210 -2.73 -4.63 -14.66
CA VAL A 210 -2.34 -3.39 -15.34
C VAL A 210 -1.53 -2.53 -14.38
N ASP A 211 -0.28 -2.25 -14.70
CA ASP A 211 0.49 -1.17 -14.09
C ASP A 211 1.30 -0.43 -15.17
N GLY A 212 1.91 0.68 -14.81
CA GLY A 212 2.70 1.46 -15.74
C GLY A 212 3.90 2.13 -15.06
N THR A 213 4.84 2.57 -15.90
CA THR A 213 6.01 3.32 -15.45
C THR A 213 6.27 4.47 -16.41
N VAL A 214 6.32 5.69 -15.87
CA VAL A 214 6.64 6.91 -16.61
C VAL A 214 8.09 7.27 -16.36
N PHE A 215 8.93 7.13 -17.37
CA PHE A 215 10.35 7.48 -17.31
C PHE A 215 10.61 8.94 -17.67
N SER A 216 9.77 9.52 -18.51
CA SER A 216 9.78 10.94 -18.87
C SER A 216 8.43 11.34 -19.47
N GLY A 217 8.23 12.63 -19.74
CA GLY A 217 7.01 13.11 -20.40
C GLY A 217 6.78 12.54 -21.82
N ARG A 218 7.79 11.89 -22.41
CA ARG A 218 7.73 11.27 -23.75
C ARG A 218 8.07 9.77 -23.76
N GLU A 219 8.24 9.18 -22.58
CA GLU A 219 8.60 7.77 -22.46
C GLU A 219 7.83 7.14 -21.30
N GLN A 220 6.77 6.45 -21.63
CA GLN A 220 5.87 5.79 -20.71
C GLN A 220 5.65 4.35 -21.17
N TYR A 221 5.44 3.45 -20.25
CA TYR A 221 5.14 2.05 -20.55
C TYR A 221 3.95 1.62 -19.72
N LEU A 222 3.02 0.90 -20.36
CA LEU A 222 2.05 0.07 -19.65
C LEU A 222 2.55 -1.37 -19.66
N THR A 223 2.54 -1.99 -18.48
CA THR A 223 2.72 -3.41 -18.30
C THR A 223 1.36 -4.06 -18.23
N LEU A 224 0.95 -4.69 -19.31
CA LEU A 224 -0.29 -5.45 -19.43
C LEU A 224 0.06 -6.92 -19.22
N ALA A 225 -0.42 -7.51 -18.11
CA ALA A 225 -0.04 -8.85 -17.78
C ALA A 225 -1.27 -9.77 -17.66
N ASN A 226 -1.06 -11.05 -17.95
CA ASN A 226 -2.10 -12.08 -17.87
C ASN A 226 -1.56 -13.40 -17.33
N TRP A 227 -2.45 -14.17 -16.75
CA TRP A 227 -2.17 -15.52 -16.30
C TRP A 227 -1.71 -16.45 -17.46
N ALA A 228 -0.73 -17.30 -17.19
CA ALA A 228 -0.22 -18.28 -18.16
C ALA A 228 -0.01 -19.65 -17.48
N ASP A 229 -0.40 -20.73 -18.19
CA ASP A 229 -0.23 -22.10 -17.71
C ASP A 229 1.20 -22.62 -17.95
N SER A 230 1.92 -22.03 -18.90
CA SER A 230 3.30 -22.35 -19.22
C SER A 230 4.08 -21.10 -19.60
N ALA A 231 5.40 -21.17 -19.49
CA ALA A 231 6.29 -20.08 -19.88
C ALA A 231 7.47 -20.66 -20.68
N PRO A 232 7.86 -20.05 -21.80
CA PRO A 232 9.04 -20.49 -22.58
C PRO A 232 10.37 -20.23 -21.84
N PHE A 233 10.36 -19.25 -20.93
CA PHE A 233 11.44 -18.89 -20.02
C PHE A 233 10.84 -18.14 -18.83
N THR A 234 11.62 -17.95 -17.76
CA THR A 234 11.28 -17.05 -16.66
C THR A 234 12.44 -16.13 -16.33
N SER A 235 12.14 -14.86 -16.04
CA SER A 235 13.13 -13.90 -15.56
C SER A 235 13.22 -13.94 -14.02
N ASP A 236 14.41 -13.64 -13.49
CA ASP A 236 14.69 -13.52 -12.06
C ASP A 236 15.14 -12.09 -11.74
N TYR A 237 14.31 -11.35 -11.02
CA TYR A 237 14.58 -9.98 -10.55
C TYR A 237 14.94 -9.93 -9.06
N THR A 238 15.19 -11.07 -8.44
CA THR A 238 15.63 -11.16 -7.04
C THR A 238 17.15 -11.02 -6.87
N GLY A 239 17.89 -10.91 -7.96
CA GLY A 239 19.36 -10.86 -8.00
C GLY A 239 19.90 -9.70 -8.83
N ASN A 240 20.73 -10.05 -9.82
CA ASN A 240 21.46 -9.06 -10.64
C ASN A 240 20.58 -8.24 -11.58
N ALA A 241 19.51 -8.82 -12.12
CA ALA A 241 18.57 -8.12 -12.97
C ALA A 241 17.69 -7.18 -12.13
N ILE A 242 17.28 -6.07 -12.74
CA ILE A 242 16.48 -5.01 -12.12
C ILE A 242 15.17 -4.87 -12.91
N TYR A 243 14.03 -5.09 -12.23
CA TYR A 243 12.74 -5.17 -12.89
C TYR A 243 12.37 -3.90 -13.68
N TYR A 244 12.37 -2.72 -13.03
CA TYR A 244 11.94 -1.50 -13.73
C TYR A 244 12.80 -1.16 -14.96
N ARG A 245 14.10 -1.55 -14.96
CA ARG A 245 14.98 -1.37 -16.13
C ARG A 245 14.69 -2.37 -17.27
N SER A 246 14.07 -3.50 -16.96
CA SER A 246 13.69 -4.47 -17.98
C SER A 246 12.51 -3.99 -18.81
N ILE A 247 11.64 -3.17 -18.26
CA ILE A 247 10.46 -2.59 -18.93
C ILE A 247 10.86 -1.87 -20.23
N GLN A 248 11.97 -1.12 -20.22
CA GLN A 248 12.49 -0.43 -21.41
C GLN A 248 13.22 -1.34 -22.41
N ARG A 249 13.54 -2.58 -22.02
CA ARG A 249 14.42 -3.49 -22.81
C ARG A 249 13.70 -4.69 -23.38
N ARG A 250 12.56 -5.04 -22.82
CA ARG A 250 11.80 -6.24 -23.18
C ARG A 250 10.38 -5.83 -23.55
N SER A 251 9.88 -6.31 -24.66
CA SER A 251 8.46 -6.16 -25.01
C SER A 251 7.60 -7.24 -24.35
N VAL A 252 8.17 -8.42 -24.08
CA VAL A 252 7.50 -9.55 -23.41
C VAL A 252 8.44 -10.16 -22.36
N ASP A 253 7.86 -10.50 -21.22
CA ASP A 253 8.56 -11.20 -20.15
C ASP A 253 7.64 -12.26 -19.49
N TYR A 254 8.21 -13.19 -18.75
CA TYR A 254 7.49 -14.21 -17.98
C TYR A 254 8.09 -14.33 -16.60
N LEU A 255 7.23 -14.36 -15.60
CA LEU A 255 7.60 -14.55 -14.21
C LEU A 255 6.80 -15.72 -13.62
N THR A 256 7.36 -16.42 -12.62
CA THR A 256 6.52 -17.21 -11.74
C THR A 256 5.53 -16.31 -11.01
N VAL A 257 4.37 -16.83 -10.59
CA VAL A 257 3.41 -16.01 -9.82
C VAL A 257 4.06 -15.35 -8.61
N ARG A 258 4.91 -16.09 -7.87
CA ARG A 258 5.62 -15.55 -6.70
C ARG A 258 6.56 -14.40 -7.07
N ASP A 259 7.35 -14.55 -8.13
CA ASP A 259 8.29 -13.52 -8.57
C ASP A 259 7.56 -12.29 -9.13
N TYR A 260 6.40 -12.50 -9.77
CA TYR A 260 5.52 -11.42 -10.22
C TYR A 260 5.02 -10.57 -9.06
N LEU A 261 4.50 -11.21 -8.01
CA LEU A 261 3.98 -10.50 -6.82
C LEU A 261 5.06 -9.64 -6.16
N TRP A 262 6.33 -10.08 -6.18
CA TRP A 262 7.43 -9.38 -5.51
C TRP A 262 8.40 -8.65 -6.45
N ARG A 263 8.03 -8.47 -7.73
CA ARG A 263 8.89 -7.86 -8.76
C ARG A 263 9.44 -6.48 -8.38
N TRP A 264 8.70 -5.71 -7.59
CA TRP A 264 9.07 -4.37 -7.15
C TRP A 264 9.84 -4.35 -5.81
N ASP A 265 9.72 -5.38 -4.96
CA ASP A 265 10.28 -5.37 -3.61
C ASP A 265 11.81 -5.31 -3.59
N THR A 266 12.47 -6.09 -4.47
CA THR A 266 13.94 -6.24 -4.51
C THR A 266 14.67 -4.92 -4.69
N ASP A 267 14.12 -4.01 -5.46
CA ASP A 267 14.68 -2.69 -5.72
C ASP A 267 13.87 -1.56 -5.08
N TRP A 268 12.86 -1.93 -4.27
CA TRP A 268 11.95 -0.96 -3.68
C TRP A 268 11.48 0.03 -4.75
N PHE A 269 10.86 -0.48 -5.80
CA PHE A 269 10.63 0.18 -7.09
C PHE A 269 11.98 0.55 -7.74
N TRP A 270 12.47 1.74 -7.58
CA TRP A 270 13.77 2.26 -8.05
C TRP A 270 14.62 2.89 -6.94
N CYS A 271 14.11 2.90 -5.70
CA CYS A 271 14.75 3.59 -4.57
C CYS A 271 16.12 2.99 -4.21
N SER A 272 16.37 1.72 -4.54
CA SER A 272 17.68 1.07 -4.36
C SER A 272 18.82 1.81 -5.07
N ARG A 273 18.50 2.65 -6.08
CA ARG A 273 19.46 3.54 -6.77
C ARG A 273 20.19 4.47 -5.80
N ALA A 274 19.48 5.02 -4.80
CA ALA A 274 20.04 5.94 -3.82
C ALA A 274 21.13 5.31 -2.93
N PHE A 275 21.15 3.97 -2.82
CA PHE A 275 22.14 3.22 -2.02
C PHE A 275 23.32 2.71 -2.84
N GLY A 276 23.42 3.04 -4.13
CA GLY A 276 24.47 2.57 -5.02
C GLY A 276 24.41 1.07 -5.37
N VAL A 277 23.43 0.32 -4.83
CA VAL A 277 23.32 -1.14 -5.04
C VAL A 277 22.87 -1.53 -6.45
N GLN A 278 22.52 -0.56 -7.28
CA GLN A 278 22.26 -0.80 -8.71
C GLN A 278 23.53 -0.76 -9.59
N HIS A 279 24.69 -0.39 -9.01
CA HIS A 279 25.96 -0.52 -9.71
C HIS A 279 26.31 -2.01 -9.89
N PRO A 280 26.68 -2.48 -11.09
CA PRO A 280 26.82 -3.91 -11.38
C PRO A 280 27.78 -4.65 -10.44
N VAL A 281 28.89 -4.02 -10.06
CA VAL A 281 29.88 -4.61 -9.15
C VAL A 281 29.33 -4.69 -7.73
N VAL A 282 28.73 -3.61 -7.22
CA VAL A 282 28.15 -3.58 -5.86
C VAL A 282 27.05 -4.62 -5.75
N ARG A 283 26.14 -4.66 -6.73
CA ARG A 283 25.01 -5.59 -6.74
C ARG A 283 25.44 -7.05 -6.72
N ARG A 284 26.56 -7.38 -7.39
CA ARG A 284 27.14 -8.73 -7.41
C ARG A 284 27.71 -9.14 -6.06
N LEU A 285 28.18 -8.19 -5.27
CA LEU A 285 28.76 -8.41 -3.95
C LEU A 285 27.72 -8.44 -2.82
N VAL A 286 26.56 -7.84 -3.02
CA VAL A 286 25.48 -7.82 -2.02
C VAL A 286 24.69 -9.13 -2.08
N PRO A 287 24.64 -9.93 -0.99
CA PRO A 287 23.83 -11.14 -0.96
C PRO A 287 22.34 -10.84 -1.21
N LYS A 288 21.67 -11.70 -2.00
CA LYS A 288 20.24 -11.55 -2.37
C LYS A 288 19.32 -11.23 -1.18
N ARG A 289 19.57 -11.84 -0.01
CA ARG A 289 18.78 -11.63 1.22
C ARG A 289 18.74 -10.18 1.71
N TYR A 290 19.67 -9.33 1.29
CA TYR A 290 19.73 -7.92 1.64
C TYR A 290 19.14 -7.00 0.55
N LEU A 291 18.84 -7.54 -0.63
CA LEU A 291 18.15 -6.83 -1.70
C LEU A 291 16.63 -6.90 -1.45
N ARG A 292 16.15 -6.11 -0.49
CA ARG A 292 14.75 -6.10 -0.03
C ARG A 292 14.36 -4.71 0.49
N SER A 293 13.13 -4.33 0.28
CA SER A 293 12.59 -3.03 0.70
C SER A 293 12.74 -2.77 2.20
N ASP A 294 12.52 -3.77 3.06
CA ASP A 294 12.66 -3.64 4.51
C ASP A 294 14.10 -3.37 4.98
N VAL A 295 15.09 -3.90 4.25
CA VAL A 295 16.51 -3.64 4.52
C VAL A 295 16.85 -2.19 4.16
N TYR A 296 16.44 -1.73 2.97
CA TYR A 296 16.67 -0.33 2.56
C TYR A 296 16.01 0.66 3.53
N ARG A 297 14.80 0.35 4.02
CA ARG A 297 14.13 1.20 5.03
C ARG A 297 14.90 1.29 6.33
N LYS A 298 15.51 0.18 6.79
CA LYS A 298 16.38 0.21 7.99
C LYS A 298 17.59 1.13 7.78
N VAL A 299 18.17 1.10 6.57
CA VAL A 299 19.27 2.01 6.21
C VAL A 299 18.81 3.47 6.20
N VAL A 300 17.62 3.77 5.61
CA VAL A 300 17.05 5.13 5.64
C VAL A 300 16.77 5.58 7.07
N ALA A 301 16.21 4.73 7.92
CA ALA A 301 15.94 5.06 9.32
C ALA A 301 17.24 5.34 10.09
N TRP A 302 18.27 4.55 9.83
CA TRP A 302 19.59 4.77 10.40
C TRP A 302 20.23 6.11 9.93
N ASP A 303 20.17 6.41 8.62
CA ASP A 303 20.66 7.67 8.07
C ASP A 303 19.92 8.89 8.65
N ARG A 304 18.60 8.83 8.76
CA ARG A 304 17.79 9.88 9.41
C ARG A 304 18.23 10.14 10.86
N ARG A 305 18.53 9.08 11.62
CA ARG A 305 18.98 9.18 13.01
C ARG A 305 20.36 9.85 13.11
N HIS A 306 21.28 9.54 12.20
CA HIS A 306 22.66 10.03 12.21
C HIS A 306 22.89 11.27 11.34
N ARG A 307 21.90 11.66 10.51
CA ARG A 307 21.91 12.84 9.61
C ARG A 307 23.12 12.90 8.67
N LEU A 308 23.63 11.76 8.19
CA LEU A 308 24.83 11.72 7.34
C LEU A 308 24.57 12.31 5.96
N SER A 309 23.49 11.91 5.30
CA SER A 309 23.09 12.45 3.99
C SER A 309 22.81 13.95 4.06
N ALA A 310 22.13 14.41 5.12
CA ALA A 310 21.84 15.82 5.34
C ALA A 310 23.10 16.69 5.53
N ARG A 311 24.18 16.12 6.11
CA ARG A 311 25.45 16.82 6.28
C ARG A 311 26.24 16.96 4.97
N LEU A 312 26.00 16.06 4.02
CA LEU A 312 26.66 16.03 2.72
C LEU A 312 25.92 16.88 1.67
N SER A 313 24.63 17.13 1.87
CA SER A 313 23.83 17.96 0.97
C SER A 313 24.06 19.45 1.23
N LYS A 314 24.28 20.22 0.15
CA LYS A 314 24.43 21.69 0.20
C LYS A 314 23.06 22.41 0.13
N ALA A 315 22.00 21.72 -0.31
CA ALA A 315 20.65 22.26 -0.44
C ALA A 315 19.70 21.54 0.51
N VAL A 316 18.68 22.24 0.98
CA VAL A 316 17.57 21.62 1.72
C VAL A 316 16.85 20.67 0.79
N GLN A 317 16.68 19.43 1.23
CA GLN A 317 15.99 18.39 0.47
C GLN A 317 14.61 18.17 1.07
N GLU A 318 13.57 18.29 0.26
CA GLU A 318 12.22 17.90 0.63
C GLU A 318 11.95 16.48 0.16
N PRO A 319 11.59 15.54 1.06
CA PRO A 319 11.08 14.23 0.66
C PRO A 319 9.72 14.41 -0.03
N VAL A 320 9.62 13.98 -1.27
CA VAL A 320 8.37 13.96 -2.05
C VAL A 320 8.03 12.50 -2.30
N ILE A 321 7.18 11.98 -1.42
CA ILE A 321 6.78 10.57 -1.36
C ILE A 321 5.27 10.53 -1.18
N GLN A 322 4.55 10.18 -2.24
CA GLN A 322 3.10 10.08 -2.20
C GLN A 322 2.59 9.02 -3.18
N ASP A 323 1.41 8.52 -2.89
CA ASP A 323 0.50 7.86 -3.82
C ASP A 323 -0.77 8.72 -3.88
N VAL A 324 -1.16 9.10 -5.10
CA VAL A 324 -2.33 9.94 -5.35
C VAL A 324 -3.17 9.30 -6.45
N GLU A 325 -4.46 9.23 -6.23
CA GLU A 325 -5.44 8.67 -7.16
C GLU A 325 -6.03 9.80 -8.01
N ILE A 326 -5.71 9.81 -9.29
CA ILE A 326 -6.18 10.82 -10.26
C ILE A 326 -7.22 10.17 -11.18
N PRO A 327 -8.39 10.79 -11.41
CA PRO A 327 -9.33 10.33 -12.44
C PRO A 327 -8.61 10.14 -13.77
N VAL A 328 -8.86 9.02 -14.46
CA VAL A 328 -8.09 8.62 -15.65
C VAL A 328 -8.13 9.66 -16.77
N ASP A 329 -9.23 10.38 -16.93
CA ASP A 329 -9.41 11.47 -17.88
C ASP A 329 -8.59 12.73 -17.57
N ARG A 330 -8.13 12.88 -16.31
CA ARG A 330 -7.28 13.97 -15.84
C ARG A 330 -5.81 13.57 -15.68
N LEU A 331 -5.47 12.29 -15.94
CA LEU A 331 -4.11 11.77 -15.74
C LEU A 331 -3.05 12.53 -16.56
N ALA A 332 -3.33 12.81 -17.84
CA ALA A 332 -2.37 13.52 -18.70
C ALA A 332 -2.07 14.92 -18.17
N GLU A 333 -3.08 15.67 -17.71
CA GLU A 333 -2.93 16.99 -17.10
C GLU A 333 -2.08 16.92 -15.82
N PHE A 334 -2.34 15.93 -14.97
CA PHE A 334 -1.54 15.72 -13.76
C PHE A 334 -0.07 15.42 -14.08
N LEU A 335 0.20 14.53 -15.03
CA LEU A 335 1.57 14.16 -15.40
C LEU A 335 2.33 15.34 -16.03
N GLU A 336 1.68 16.17 -16.85
CA GLU A 336 2.29 17.40 -17.39
C GLU A 336 2.65 18.37 -16.27
N PHE A 337 1.72 18.65 -15.36
CA PHE A 337 1.97 19.44 -14.15
C PHE A 337 3.14 18.89 -13.35
N PHE A 338 3.13 17.58 -13.06
CA PHE A 338 4.12 16.92 -12.22
C PHE A 338 5.52 16.97 -12.82
N HIS A 339 5.66 16.76 -14.11
CA HIS A 339 6.95 16.87 -14.80
C HIS A 339 7.50 18.32 -14.80
N ARG A 340 6.62 19.30 -14.99
CA ARG A 340 7.01 20.71 -15.05
C ARG A 340 7.39 21.26 -13.67
N GLU A 341 6.60 20.98 -12.64
CA GLU A 341 6.73 21.62 -11.33
C GLU A 341 7.58 20.81 -10.34
N ILE A 342 7.54 19.46 -10.42
CA ILE A 342 8.19 18.56 -9.46
C ILE A 342 9.42 17.90 -10.07
N GLY A 343 9.32 17.39 -11.30
CA GLY A 343 10.47 16.86 -12.06
C GLY A 343 11.03 15.53 -11.58
N ILE A 344 10.28 14.76 -10.76
CA ILE A 344 10.68 13.43 -10.30
C ILE A 344 10.41 12.38 -11.38
N SER A 345 11.32 11.44 -11.55
CA SER A 345 11.23 10.31 -12.46
C SER A 345 12.10 9.15 -11.95
N PRO A 346 11.69 7.88 -12.13
CA PRO A 346 10.40 7.42 -12.70
C PRO A 346 9.19 7.67 -11.80
N VAL A 347 7.97 7.49 -12.36
CA VAL A 347 6.69 7.52 -11.67
C VAL A 347 5.95 6.22 -11.97
N TRP A 348 5.28 5.64 -10.96
CA TRP A 348 4.46 4.44 -11.10
C TRP A 348 3.01 4.80 -11.36
N LEU A 349 2.38 4.09 -12.29
CA LEU A 349 0.96 4.21 -12.58
C LEU A 349 0.27 2.89 -12.26
N CYS A 350 -0.87 2.94 -11.57
CA CYS A 350 -1.64 1.75 -11.27
C CYS A 350 -3.14 2.06 -11.26
N PRO A 351 -3.91 1.58 -12.23
CA PRO A 351 -5.34 1.87 -12.29
C PRO A 351 -6.08 1.15 -11.14
N VAL A 352 -7.05 1.86 -10.57
CA VAL A 352 -7.88 1.40 -9.47
C VAL A 352 -9.33 1.81 -9.67
N ARG A 353 -10.26 0.91 -9.38
CA ARG A 353 -11.70 1.15 -9.37
C ARG A 353 -12.30 0.48 -8.15
N LEU A 354 -13.20 1.16 -7.45
CA LEU A 354 -13.95 0.54 -6.35
C LEU A 354 -14.85 -0.57 -6.87
N LYS A 355 -14.90 -1.68 -6.16
CA LYS A 355 -15.87 -2.78 -6.39
C LYS A 355 -17.20 -2.48 -5.71
N ASP A 356 -17.13 -1.91 -4.52
CA ASP A 356 -18.31 -1.62 -3.72
C ASP A 356 -18.88 -0.25 -4.10
N ARG A 357 -20.08 -0.27 -4.68
CA ARG A 357 -20.78 0.94 -5.12
C ARG A 357 -21.25 1.85 -3.99
N ALA A 358 -21.30 1.37 -2.75
CA ALA A 358 -21.61 2.19 -1.59
C ALA A 358 -20.42 3.12 -1.21
N GLY A 359 -19.24 2.89 -1.77
CA GLY A 359 -18.04 3.64 -1.48
C GLY A 359 -17.52 3.46 -0.06
N TRP A 360 -16.47 4.18 0.29
CA TRP A 360 -15.80 4.09 1.58
C TRP A 360 -15.66 5.49 2.19
N PRO A 361 -16.36 5.81 3.28
CA PRO A 361 -16.54 7.19 3.70
C PRO A 361 -15.25 7.95 4.04
N LEU A 362 -14.22 7.28 4.58
CA LEU A 362 -12.95 7.95 4.91
C LEU A 362 -11.96 7.98 3.73
N TYR A 363 -12.33 7.41 2.59
CA TYR A 363 -11.60 7.53 1.33
C TYR A 363 -12.60 7.59 0.18
N PRO A 364 -13.26 8.74 -0.02
CA PRO A 364 -14.50 8.86 -0.77
C PRO A 364 -14.26 8.92 -2.30
N MET A 365 -13.61 7.89 -2.86
CA MET A 365 -13.52 7.71 -4.30
C MET A 365 -14.92 7.45 -4.88
N ASP A 366 -15.19 7.98 -6.06
CA ASP A 366 -16.41 7.70 -6.80
C ASP A 366 -16.33 6.28 -7.42
N PRO A 367 -17.25 5.36 -7.10
CA PRO A 367 -17.22 4.00 -7.63
C PRO A 367 -17.49 3.91 -9.15
N ASP A 368 -18.02 4.95 -9.77
CA ASP A 368 -18.24 5.01 -11.22
C ASP A 368 -17.01 5.55 -11.98
N VAL A 369 -16.00 6.06 -11.27
CA VAL A 369 -14.78 6.61 -11.86
C VAL A 369 -13.65 5.60 -11.81
N LEU A 370 -12.92 5.46 -12.93
CA LEU A 370 -11.62 4.80 -12.95
C LEU A 370 -10.55 5.82 -12.56
N TYR A 371 -9.86 5.56 -11.47
CA TYR A 371 -8.71 6.34 -11.06
C TYR A 371 -7.41 5.66 -11.50
N VAL A 372 -6.35 6.44 -11.58
CA VAL A 372 -4.98 5.93 -11.72
C VAL A 372 -4.18 6.41 -10.52
N ASN A 373 -3.70 5.48 -9.72
CA ASN A 373 -2.72 5.78 -8.71
C ASN A 373 -1.42 6.21 -9.36
N VAL A 374 -0.92 7.37 -8.97
CA VAL A 374 0.37 7.92 -9.39
C VAL A 374 1.29 7.90 -8.19
N GLY A 375 2.23 6.96 -8.19
CA GLY A 375 3.17 6.72 -7.09
C GLY A 375 4.56 7.27 -7.40
N PHE A 376 5.13 8.03 -6.48
CA PHE A 376 6.48 8.60 -6.61
C PHE A 376 7.21 8.67 -5.27
N TRP A 377 8.49 8.31 -5.30
CA TRP A 377 9.34 8.19 -4.11
C TRP A 377 10.71 8.77 -4.39
N SER A 378 10.94 10.01 -3.97
CA SER A 378 12.23 10.73 -4.15
C SER A 378 12.36 11.90 -3.19
N THR A 379 13.36 12.73 -3.44
CA THR A 379 13.57 14.04 -2.81
C THR A 379 13.73 15.11 -3.89
N VAL A 380 13.30 16.32 -3.58
CA VAL A 380 13.48 17.51 -4.43
C VAL A 380 14.31 18.53 -3.67
N SER A 381 15.27 19.15 -4.35
CA SER A 381 16.02 20.28 -3.78
C SER A 381 15.14 21.53 -3.77
N LEU A 382 14.98 22.14 -2.60
CA LEU A 382 14.25 23.39 -2.45
C LEU A 382 15.12 24.58 -2.90
N ARG A 383 14.47 25.59 -3.45
CA ARG A 383 15.07 26.91 -3.68
C ARG A 383 15.24 27.63 -2.33
N PRO A 384 16.09 28.67 -2.25
CA PRO A 384 16.34 29.39 -0.99
C PRO A 384 15.09 30.09 -0.40
N ASP A 385 14.11 30.38 -1.22
CA ASP A 385 12.84 31.04 -0.89
C ASP A 385 11.68 30.07 -0.66
N GLU A 386 11.92 28.76 -0.81
CA GLU A 386 10.90 27.71 -0.60
C GLU A 386 10.96 27.12 0.81
N GLU A 387 9.82 26.90 1.39
CA GLU A 387 9.67 26.25 2.70
C GLU A 387 9.53 24.72 2.56
N LEU A 388 9.94 23.99 3.59
CA LEU A 388 9.79 22.54 3.65
C LEU A 388 8.30 22.18 3.65
N GLY A 389 7.90 21.33 2.72
CA GLY A 389 6.49 20.93 2.52
C GLY A 389 5.82 21.60 1.32
N SER A 390 6.44 22.67 0.77
CA SER A 390 5.85 23.44 -0.35
C SER A 390 5.60 22.60 -1.60
N ARG A 391 6.49 21.67 -1.92
CA ARG A 391 6.35 20.78 -3.08
C ARG A 391 5.26 19.74 -2.86
N ASN A 392 5.19 19.18 -1.65
CA ASN A 392 4.11 18.25 -1.30
C ASN A 392 2.76 18.96 -1.29
N ARG A 393 2.69 20.19 -0.75
CA ARG A 393 1.46 20.99 -0.75
C ARG A 393 0.99 21.30 -2.17
N LEU A 394 1.90 21.71 -3.04
CA LEU A 394 1.59 21.98 -4.45
C LEU A 394 0.98 20.76 -5.17
N ILE A 395 1.45 19.55 -4.82
CA ILE A 395 0.86 18.31 -5.34
C ILE A 395 -0.53 18.09 -4.76
N GLU A 396 -0.71 18.26 -3.45
CA GLU A 396 -2.01 18.10 -2.77
C GLU A 396 -3.06 19.03 -3.35
N ASP A 397 -2.72 20.31 -3.58
CA ASP A 397 -3.59 21.30 -4.22
C ASP A 397 -4.02 20.84 -5.63
N LYS A 398 -3.07 20.35 -6.43
CA LYS A 398 -3.38 19.86 -7.78
C LYS A 398 -4.22 18.59 -7.76
N VAL A 399 -4.01 17.70 -6.83
CA VAL A 399 -4.83 16.48 -6.65
C VAL A 399 -6.27 16.87 -6.33
N THR A 400 -6.48 17.80 -5.39
CA THR A 400 -7.81 18.30 -5.04
C THR A 400 -8.47 19.00 -6.22
N GLU A 401 -7.74 19.86 -6.96
CA GLU A 401 -8.23 20.54 -8.17
C GLU A 401 -8.73 19.56 -9.24
N LEU A 402 -8.07 18.42 -9.38
CA LEU A 402 -8.41 17.40 -10.37
C LEU A 402 -9.49 16.41 -9.90
N GLY A 403 -10.03 16.56 -8.67
CA GLY A 403 -10.97 15.62 -8.09
C GLY A 403 -10.34 14.27 -7.72
N GLY A 404 -9.05 14.30 -7.44
CA GLY A 404 -8.29 13.14 -6.99
C GLY A 404 -8.27 12.97 -5.47
N HIS A 405 -7.59 11.93 -5.01
CA HIS A 405 -7.43 11.61 -3.58
C HIS A 405 -5.97 11.31 -3.27
N LYS A 406 -5.58 11.48 -2.01
CA LYS A 406 -4.24 11.17 -1.53
C LYS A 406 -4.26 10.11 -0.45
N SER A 407 -3.39 9.12 -0.57
CA SER A 407 -3.10 8.14 0.49
C SER A 407 -2.38 8.78 1.68
N LEU A 408 -2.83 8.52 2.91
CA LEU A 408 -2.26 9.11 4.14
C LEU A 408 -1.05 8.34 4.73
N TYR A 409 -0.39 7.48 3.96
CA TYR A 409 0.78 6.75 4.44
C TYR A 409 2.06 7.60 4.49
N SER A 410 2.09 8.72 3.80
CA SER A 410 3.16 9.71 3.78
C SER A 410 2.76 11.00 4.50
N ASP A 411 3.69 11.95 4.61
CA ASP A 411 3.41 13.25 5.21
C ASP A 411 2.31 14.00 4.43
N SER A 412 1.40 14.67 5.14
CA SER A 412 0.34 15.51 4.57
C SER A 412 0.45 16.94 5.09
N TYR A 413 0.02 17.88 4.27
CA TYR A 413 0.16 19.32 4.51
C TYR A 413 -1.17 20.08 4.38
N TYR A 414 -2.30 19.37 4.30
CA TYR A 414 -3.64 19.97 4.32
C TYR A 414 -3.85 20.80 5.59
N ASP A 415 -4.58 21.90 5.52
CA ASP A 415 -5.15 22.48 6.72
C ASP A 415 -6.28 21.60 7.29
N GLU A 416 -6.78 21.95 8.47
CA GLU A 416 -7.74 21.09 9.17
C GLU A 416 -9.08 21.00 8.47
N GLU A 417 -9.58 22.13 7.92
CA GLU A 417 -10.86 22.19 7.22
C GLU A 417 -10.81 21.36 5.95
N GLU A 418 -9.81 21.61 5.10
CA GLU A 418 -9.59 20.87 3.86
C GLU A 418 -9.36 19.38 4.09
N PHE A 419 -8.59 19.01 5.15
CA PHE A 419 -8.38 17.61 5.50
C PHE A 419 -9.70 16.90 5.80
N TRP A 420 -10.56 17.53 6.62
CA TRP A 420 -11.82 16.92 6.98
C TRP A 420 -12.88 16.93 5.87
N ASP A 421 -12.76 17.83 4.92
CA ASP A 421 -13.56 17.81 3.70
C ASP A 421 -13.15 16.65 2.80
N ASN A 422 -11.85 16.42 2.63
CA ASN A 422 -11.31 15.33 1.82
C ASN A 422 -11.55 13.93 2.43
N TYR A 423 -11.61 13.81 3.76
CA TYR A 423 -11.68 12.52 4.47
C TYR A 423 -12.94 12.38 5.34
N ASN A 424 -14.02 13.09 5.03
CA ASN A 424 -15.33 12.98 5.65
C ASN A 424 -15.30 13.11 7.18
N GLY A 425 -14.90 14.28 7.66
CA GLY A 425 -14.81 14.60 9.09
C GLY A 425 -16.06 14.30 9.91
N PRO A 426 -17.28 14.59 9.45
CA PRO A 426 -18.51 14.25 10.18
C PRO A 426 -18.59 12.74 10.51
N THR A 427 -18.48 11.87 9.49
CA THR A 427 -18.51 10.42 9.70
C THR A 427 -17.39 9.95 10.61
N TYR A 428 -16.17 10.47 10.42
CA TYR A 428 -15.04 10.12 11.28
C TYR A 428 -15.32 10.48 12.75
N ARG A 429 -15.81 11.68 13.04
CA ARG A 429 -16.11 12.12 14.41
C ARG A 429 -17.20 11.29 15.08
N ASP A 430 -18.23 10.87 14.32
CA ASP A 430 -19.29 10.01 14.85
C ASP A 430 -18.78 8.61 15.21
N LEU A 431 -17.96 8.01 14.34
CA LEU A 431 -17.28 6.74 14.64
C LEU A 431 -16.34 6.86 15.84
N LYS A 432 -15.57 7.94 15.91
CA LYS A 432 -14.63 8.21 16.99
C LYS A 432 -15.36 8.29 18.35
N LYS A 433 -16.50 8.98 18.43
CA LYS A 433 -17.34 9.05 19.63
C LYS A 433 -17.90 7.71 20.03
N ARG A 434 -18.18 6.82 19.08
CA ARG A 434 -18.77 5.51 19.34
C ARG A 434 -17.75 4.48 19.79
N TYR A 435 -16.56 4.46 19.20
CA TYR A 435 -15.56 3.41 19.36
C TYR A 435 -14.29 3.82 20.13
N ASP A 436 -14.21 5.08 20.54
CA ASP A 436 -13.11 5.61 21.37
C ASP A 436 -13.63 6.78 22.23
N GLN A 437 -14.62 6.51 23.09
CA GLN A 437 -15.30 7.51 23.92
C GLN A 437 -14.33 8.25 24.85
N ALA A 438 -13.35 7.54 25.35
CA ALA A 438 -12.31 8.11 26.23
C ALA A 438 -11.20 8.87 25.47
N GLY A 439 -11.23 8.90 24.13
CA GLY A 439 -10.23 9.59 23.30
C GLY A 439 -8.81 9.03 23.45
N ARG A 440 -8.67 7.73 23.67
CA ARG A 440 -7.38 7.08 23.94
C ARG A 440 -6.54 6.82 22.69
N LEU A 441 -7.16 6.73 21.52
CA LEU A 441 -6.47 6.64 20.23
C LEU A 441 -6.20 8.05 19.67
N PRO A 442 -5.11 8.26 18.93
CA PRO A 442 -4.86 9.56 18.30
C PRO A 442 -5.99 9.92 17.31
N ASP A 443 -6.22 11.20 17.11
CA ASP A 443 -7.04 11.71 16.04
C ASP A 443 -6.35 11.54 14.67
N LEU A 444 -7.12 11.36 13.57
CA LEU A 444 -6.55 11.09 12.25
C LEU A 444 -5.76 12.30 11.71
N TYR A 445 -6.30 13.52 11.86
CA TYR A 445 -5.60 14.74 11.46
C TYR A 445 -4.32 14.96 12.30
N ALA A 446 -4.45 14.84 13.62
CA ALA A 446 -3.30 14.95 14.53
C ALA A 446 -2.20 13.93 14.18
N LYS A 447 -2.57 12.71 13.77
CA LYS A 447 -1.65 11.64 13.40
C LYS A 447 -1.00 11.84 12.03
N CYS A 448 -1.76 12.27 11.02
CA CYS A 448 -1.30 12.31 9.63
C CYS A 448 -0.69 13.66 9.24
N VAL A 449 -1.18 14.76 9.81
CA VAL A 449 -0.74 16.13 9.50
C VAL A 449 0.11 16.70 10.63
N LEU A 450 -0.39 16.71 11.88
CA LEU A 450 0.31 17.31 13.02
C LEU A 450 1.43 16.43 13.58
N ARG A 451 1.56 15.16 13.12
CA ARG A 451 2.63 14.22 13.50
C ARG A 451 2.69 13.89 15.01
N ARG A 452 1.51 13.84 15.66
CA ARG A 452 1.34 13.63 17.12
C ARG A 452 0.97 12.19 17.47
#